data_69fa02fcfc4c70bdb4201ec8571acdaf
#
_entry.id   69fa02fcfc4c70bdb4201ec8571acdaf
#
_cell.length_a   1.000
_cell.length_b   1.000
_cell.length_c   1.000
_cell.angle_alpha   90.00
_cell.angle_beta   90.00
_cell.angle_gamma   90.00
#
_symmetry.space_group_name_H-M   'P 1'
#
loop_
_entity.id
_entity.type
_entity.pdbx_description
1 polymer ?
#
loop_
_entity_poly.entity_id
_entity_poly.type
_entity_poly.pdbx_seq_one_letter_code
_entity_poly.pdbx_strand_id
1 'polypeptide(L)'
;MRFFLWLLFAFGMVHAKEVLLPKHIYQYLSKENPFYYQAIGEQYVAKGRELFFEGTLDTQINAKYDDKSYPLTTGTYQELELFKTLGNGIEFSMGYREAKGTQEYNNIITGEDGEFLSSIKIPLFSVLYDISKNKVDINTAKISTLQEKHKSNLNLLKLYFNVSKIYYQLLLQKELVITQKELLIKAKKTRKFIDKQVKIGKLPSVMLIEIEQMIMRREQQNLYEKNNYELVKNIFLQYLGLNREAFEKQFTIPSLKMLKRPLMPLKNALQVAIENRPDLKIIDFELEKLALKKSFNNLEQFPKLDMKFSGLYDPINQEGYKVSLNFNLPIERSRYRGMDEVLQKQNLMKQSEKLQVARELQTSIMNIYQKINIKKEAIVFTKKELTLVRKLESVEMKKIHEGIGNLIFLNQREIAVLKVRQKLLRDYYDLKTYYLELDYFLGKLTR
;
A
#
# COMPACT_ATOMS: atom_id res chain seq x y z
N MET A 1 21.40 -52.20 -37.34
CA MET A 1 21.27 -52.71 -35.96
C MET A 1 22.34 -52.04 -35.09
N ARG A 2 21.99 -50.93 -34.41
CA ARG A 2 22.71 -50.35 -33.25
C ARG A 2 21.70 -49.60 -32.43
N PHE A 3 21.22 -50.24 -31.37
CA PHE A 3 20.41 -49.65 -30.31
C PHE A 3 21.31 -48.76 -29.43
N PHE A 4 21.01 -47.46 -29.37
CA PHE A 4 21.60 -46.55 -28.41
C PHE A 4 20.61 -46.43 -27.25
N LEU A 5 20.93 -47.10 -26.11
CA LEU A 5 20.26 -46.93 -24.81
C LEU A 5 20.60 -45.54 -24.29
N TRP A 6 19.62 -44.66 -24.22
CA TRP A 6 19.67 -43.43 -23.43
C TRP A 6 19.26 -43.77 -21.98
N LEU A 7 20.23 -43.93 -21.13
CA LEU A 7 20.04 -43.96 -19.67
C LEU A 7 19.79 -42.52 -19.21
N LEU A 8 18.52 -42.16 -18.99
CA LEU A 8 18.11 -40.94 -18.28
C LEU A 8 18.50 -41.10 -16.79
N PHE A 9 19.66 -40.58 -16.43
CA PHE A 9 20.01 -40.30 -15.05
C PHE A 9 19.17 -39.14 -14.59
N ALA A 10 18.00 -39.40 -14.03
CA ALA A 10 17.24 -38.46 -13.22
C ALA A 10 18.04 -38.22 -11.92
N PHE A 11 19.02 -37.33 -11.97
CA PHE A 11 19.59 -36.72 -10.77
C PHE A 11 18.47 -35.92 -10.09
N GLY A 12 17.80 -36.55 -9.14
CA GLY A 12 16.99 -35.86 -8.16
C GLY A 12 17.90 -34.91 -7.42
N MET A 13 18.00 -33.65 -7.87
CA MET A 13 18.62 -32.57 -7.09
C MET A 13 17.86 -32.48 -5.78
N VAL A 14 18.41 -33.08 -4.73
CA VAL A 14 18.01 -32.78 -3.35
C VAL A 14 18.42 -31.32 -3.12
N HIS A 15 17.51 -30.39 -3.44
CA HIS A 15 17.70 -28.99 -3.11
C HIS A 15 17.80 -28.87 -1.59
N ALA A 16 18.99 -28.54 -1.09
CA ALA A 16 19.14 -28.21 0.33
C ALA A 16 18.16 -27.08 0.68
N LYS A 17 17.38 -27.28 1.76
CA LYS A 17 16.41 -26.27 2.21
C LYS A 17 17.11 -24.93 2.45
N GLU A 18 16.60 -23.89 1.85
CA GLU A 18 17.13 -22.55 2.03
C GLU A 18 16.67 -21.96 3.38
N VAL A 19 17.54 -21.17 4.02
CA VAL A 19 17.16 -20.47 5.26
C VAL A 19 16.24 -19.32 4.92
N LEU A 20 15.04 -19.30 5.52
CA LEU A 20 14.06 -18.25 5.33
C LEU A 20 14.59 -16.90 5.86
N LEU A 21 14.81 -15.95 4.96
CA LEU A 21 15.30 -14.59 5.26
C LEU A 21 14.28 -13.53 4.84
N PRO A 22 14.35 -12.31 5.39
CA PRO A 22 13.44 -11.21 4.99
C PRO A 22 13.43 -10.93 3.49
N LYS A 23 14.55 -11.15 2.78
CA LYS A 23 14.63 -10.97 1.31
C LYS A 23 13.60 -11.82 0.55
N HIS A 24 13.25 -13.01 1.05
CA HIS A 24 12.26 -13.88 0.41
C HIS A 24 10.84 -13.31 0.48
N ILE A 25 10.53 -12.50 1.50
CA ILE A 25 9.24 -11.80 1.59
C ILE A 25 9.06 -10.91 0.33
N TYR A 26 10.10 -10.16 -0.06
CA TYR A 26 10.06 -9.29 -1.24
C TYR A 26 9.97 -10.08 -2.55
N GLN A 27 10.50 -11.30 -2.60
CA GLN A 27 10.42 -12.16 -3.78
C GLN A 27 9.00 -12.68 -4.02
N TYR A 28 8.32 -13.13 -2.96
CA TYR A 28 6.96 -13.66 -3.03
C TYR A 28 5.88 -12.58 -3.08
N LEU A 29 6.13 -11.39 -2.54
CA LEU A 29 5.29 -10.22 -2.71
C LEU A 29 5.64 -9.52 -4.04
N SER A 30 5.36 -10.18 -5.14
CA SER A 30 5.56 -9.71 -6.52
C SER A 30 4.23 -9.36 -7.19
N LYS A 31 4.28 -8.93 -8.45
CA LYS A 31 3.09 -8.51 -9.22
C LYS A 31 1.99 -9.58 -9.33
N GLU A 32 2.34 -10.85 -9.24
CA GLU A 32 1.38 -11.97 -9.29
C GLU A 32 0.68 -12.20 -7.94
N ASN A 33 1.20 -11.63 -6.86
CA ASN A 33 0.63 -11.76 -5.52
C ASN A 33 -0.56 -10.81 -5.35
N PRO A 34 -1.76 -11.31 -4.96
CA PRO A 34 -2.96 -10.49 -4.83
C PRO A 34 -2.81 -9.30 -3.86
N PHE A 35 -2.10 -9.48 -2.72
CA PHE A 35 -1.87 -8.40 -1.75
C PHE A 35 -0.96 -7.32 -2.32
N TYR A 36 0.04 -7.71 -3.11
CA TYR A 36 0.91 -6.76 -3.80
C TYR A 36 0.13 -5.99 -4.86
N TYR A 37 -0.65 -6.70 -5.71
CA TYR A 37 -1.46 -6.08 -6.75
C TYR A 37 -2.49 -5.10 -6.18
N GLN A 38 -3.16 -5.49 -5.07
CA GLN A 38 -4.08 -4.59 -4.36
C GLN A 38 -3.38 -3.31 -3.87
N ALA A 39 -2.12 -3.41 -3.41
CA ALA A 39 -1.38 -2.25 -2.94
C ALA A 39 -1.03 -1.26 -4.06
N ILE A 40 -0.83 -1.73 -5.30
CA ILE A 40 -0.40 -0.89 -6.44
C ILE A 40 -1.49 -0.66 -7.49
N GLY A 41 -2.65 -1.34 -7.40
CA GLY A 41 -3.68 -1.33 -8.45
C GLY A 41 -4.19 0.06 -8.81
N GLU A 42 -4.40 0.92 -7.82
CA GLU A 42 -4.91 2.28 -8.01
C GLU A 42 -4.02 3.17 -8.91
N GLN A 43 -2.71 2.91 -8.98
CA GLN A 43 -1.84 3.65 -9.92
C GLN A 43 -2.19 3.35 -11.39
N TYR A 44 -2.64 2.12 -11.71
CA TYR A 44 -3.07 1.76 -13.06
C TYR A 44 -4.45 2.34 -13.39
N VAL A 45 -5.35 2.37 -12.39
CA VAL A 45 -6.65 3.05 -12.52
C VAL A 45 -6.45 4.54 -12.78
N ALA A 46 -5.54 5.19 -12.04
CA ALA A 46 -5.22 6.61 -12.25
C ALA A 46 -4.64 6.87 -13.65
N LYS A 47 -3.79 5.97 -14.15
CA LYS A 47 -3.26 6.07 -15.52
C LYS A 47 -4.37 5.95 -16.58
N GLY A 48 -5.34 5.06 -16.36
CA GLY A 48 -6.54 4.96 -17.20
C GLY A 48 -7.38 6.25 -17.18
N ARG A 49 -7.53 6.86 -16.00
CA ARG A 49 -8.23 8.17 -15.87
C ARG A 49 -7.47 9.31 -16.57
N GLU A 50 -6.15 9.32 -16.51
CA GLU A 50 -5.32 10.28 -17.24
C GLU A 50 -5.59 10.18 -18.75
N LEU A 51 -5.56 8.98 -19.31
CA LEU A 51 -5.88 8.72 -20.72
C LEU A 51 -7.33 9.13 -21.06
N PHE A 52 -8.29 8.88 -20.17
CA PHE A 52 -9.68 9.31 -20.33
C PHE A 52 -9.80 10.83 -20.47
N PHE A 53 -9.09 11.60 -19.64
CA PHE A 53 -9.11 13.06 -19.75
C PHE A 53 -8.33 13.56 -20.97
N GLU A 54 -7.24 12.90 -21.37
CA GLU A 54 -6.54 13.21 -22.62
C GLU A 54 -7.46 12.99 -23.83
N GLY A 55 -8.33 11.97 -23.80
CA GLY A 55 -9.35 11.70 -24.83
C GLY A 55 -10.39 12.80 -25.03
N THR A 56 -10.49 13.78 -24.10
CA THR A 56 -11.34 14.98 -24.34
C THR A 56 -10.81 15.86 -25.47
N LEU A 57 -9.58 15.65 -25.90
CA LEU A 57 -8.93 16.33 -27.02
C LEU A 57 -8.95 15.50 -28.30
N ASP A 58 -9.55 14.31 -28.29
CA ASP A 58 -9.66 13.49 -29.50
C ASP A 58 -10.50 14.15 -30.57
N THR A 59 -10.18 13.83 -31.82
CA THR A 59 -11.01 14.25 -32.94
C THR A 59 -12.33 13.48 -32.91
N GLN A 60 -13.44 14.18 -33.05
CA GLN A 60 -14.78 13.59 -33.00
C GLN A 60 -15.53 13.82 -34.31
N ILE A 61 -16.37 12.88 -34.67
CA ILE A 61 -17.30 12.99 -35.76
C ILE A 61 -18.69 13.09 -35.15
N ASN A 62 -19.41 14.19 -35.45
CA ASN A 62 -20.77 14.38 -35.09
C ASN A 62 -21.67 14.26 -36.34
N ALA A 63 -22.71 13.45 -36.23
CA ALA A 63 -23.73 13.35 -37.25
C ALA A 63 -25.08 13.74 -36.61
N LYS A 64 -25.79 14.59 -37.28
CA LYS A 64 -27.13 15.06 -36.85
C LYS A 64 -28.11 14.91 -37.99
N TYR A 65 -29.29 14.38 -37.70
CA TYR A 65 -30.42 14.33 -38.58
C TYR A 65 -31.69 14.74 -37.83
N ASP A 66 -32.33 15.77 -38.29
CA ASP A 66 -33.63 16.23 -37.76
C ASP A 66 -34.67 16.20 -38.89
N ASP A 67 -35.79 15.56 -38.66
CA ASP A 67 -36.98 15.62 -39.52
C ASP A 67 -38.13 16.22 -38.73
N LYS A 68 -38.65 17.30 -39.22
CA LYS A 68 -39.73 18.05 -38.57
C LYS A 68 -40.90 18.21 -39.52
N SER A 69 -42.05 17.66 -39.14
CA SER A 69 -43.25 17.68 -39.94
C SER A 69 -44.42 18.26 -39.15
N TYR A 70 -45.04 19.31 -39.71
CA TYR A 70 -46.31 19.87 -39.28
C TYR A 70 -47.32 19.80 -40.43
N PRO A 71 -48.64 19.94 -40.17
CA PRO A 71 -49.65 19.88 -41.24
C PRO A 71 -49.42 20.85 -42.38
N LEU A 72 -48.75 21.99 -42.11
CA LEU A 72 -48.55 23.06 -43.08
C LEU A 72 -47.09 23.31 -43.43
N THR A 73 -46.15 22.72 -42.67
CA THR A 73 -44.71 22.96 -42.89
C THR A 73 -43.89 21.69 -42.59
N THR A 74 -42.98 21.38 -43.46
CA THR A 74 -42.04 20.28 -43.32
C THR A 74 -40.62 20.77 -43.54
N GLY A 75 -39.64 20.15 -42.88
CA GLY A 75 -38.24 20.46 -43.12
C GLY A 75 -37.32 19.39 -42.55
N THR A 76 -36.23 19.11 -43.24
CA THR A 76 -35.19 18.22 -42.82
C THR A 76 -33.88 18.98 -42.62
N TYR A 77 -33.15 18.60 -41.60
CA TYR A 77 -31.78 19.08 -41.37
C TYR A 77 -30.86 17.91 -41.18
N GLN A 78 -29.76 17.91 -41.89
CA GLN A 78 -28.69 16.94 -41.70
C GLN A 78 -27.32 17.63 -41.65
N GLU A 79 -26.46 17.13 -40.79
CA GLU A 79 -25.14 17.68 -40.56
C GLU A 79 -24.16 16.53 -40.29
N LEU A 80 -22.99 16.61 -40.87
CA LEU A 80 -21.86 15.79 -40.57
C LEU A 80 -20.66 16.70 -40.29
N GLU A 81 -20.18 16.73 -39.06
CA GLU A 81 -19.07 17.58 -38.64
C GLU A 81 -17.96 16.77 -38.02
N LEU A 82 -16.73 17.02 -38.45
CA LEU A 82 -15.49 16.58 -37.80
C LEU A 82 -15.02 17.77 -36.96
N PHE A 83 -14.82 17.56 -35.65
CA PHE A 83 -14.29 18.63 -34.82
C PHE A 83 -13.16 18.17 -33.90
N LYS A 84 -12.26 19.09 -33.53
CA LYS A 84 -11.14 18.87 -32.64
C LYS A 84 -10.92 20.07 -31.73
N THR A 85 -10.83 19.79 -30.42
CA THR A 85 -10.48 20.80 -29.41
C THR A 85 -9.00 20.66 -29.05
N LEU A 86 -8.28 21.78 -28.97
CA LEU A 86 -6.92 21.84 -28.47
C LEU A 86 -6.89 22.07 -26.95
N GLY A 87 -5.75 21.78 -26.31
CA GLY A 87 -5.59 21.93 -24.87
C GLY A 87 -5.83 23.35 -24.34
N ASN A 88 -5.60 24.39 -25.12
CA ASN A 88 -5.88 25.80 -24.79
C ASN A 88 -7.33 26.21 -25.04
N GLY A 89 -8.19 25.30 -25.53
CA GLY A 89 -9.60 25.54 -25.78
C GLY A 89 -9.93 26.01 -27.21
N ILE A 90 -8.97 26.15 -28.11
CA ILE A 90 -9.25 26.41 -29.54
C ILE A 90 -9.93 25.18 -30.11
N GLU A 91 -11.03 25.41 -30.86
CA GLU A 91 -11.78 24.34 -31.52
C GLU A 91 -11.69 24.53 -33.05
N PHE A 92 -11.31 23.48 -33.74
CA PHE A 92 -11.40 23.38 -35.19
C PHE A 92 -12.54 22.49 -35.55
N SER A 93 -13.34 22.91 -36.57
CA SER A 93 -14.39 22.06 -37.11
C SER A 93 -14.43 22.17 -38.63
N MET A 94 -14.83 21.07 -39.27
CA MET A 94 -15.01 20.95 -40.71
C MET A 94 -16.20 20.03 -40.94
N GLY A 95 -17.12 20.42 -41.79
CA GLY A 95 -18.32 19.62 -42.03
C GLY A 95 -19.12 20.02 -43.24
N TYR A 96 -20.18 19.24 -43.43
CA TYR A 96 -21.20 19.48 -44.42
C TYR A 96 -22.56 19.53 -43.69
N ARG A 97 -23.40 20.45 -44.08
CA ARG A 97 -24.78 20.53 -43.60
C ARG A 97 -25.77 20.89 -44.73
N GLU A 98 -26.96 20.40 -44.56
CA GLU A 98 -28.05 20.62 -45.47
C GLU A 98 -29.36 20.90 -44.69
N ALA A 99 -30.07 21.96 -45.06
CA ALA A 99 -31.37 22.29 -44.52
C ALA A 99 -32.38 22.44 -45.66
N LYS A 100 -33.35 21.54 -45.76
CA LYS A 100 -34.39 21.53 -46.79
C LYS A 100 -35.77 21.78 -46.18
N GLY A 101 -36.64 22.45 -46.98
CA GLY A 101 -38.01 22.70 -46.63
C GLY A 101 -38.29 24.14 -46.21
N THR A 102 -39.49 24.37 -45.68
CA THR A 102 -39.97 25.71 -45.33
C THR A 102 -39.66 26.14 -43.91
N GLN A 103 -38.91 25.33 -43.17
CA GLN A 103 -38.50 25.61 -41.79
C GLN A 103 -37.05 26.10 -41.72
N GLU A 104 -36.85 27.19 -40.99
CA GLU A 104 -35.52 27.66 -40.62
C GLU A 104 -35.00 26.87 -39.43
N TYR A 105 -33.79 26.32 -39.56
CA TYR A 105 -33.07 25.69 -38.47
C TYR A 105 -31.99 26.64 -37.97
N ASN A 106 -32.18 27.24 -36.81
CA ASN A 106 -31.24 28.17 -36.21
C ASN A 106 -30.75 29.28 -37.18
N ASN A 107 -31.62 29.79 -38.01
CA ASN A 107 -31.32 30.73 -39.09
C ASN A 107 -30.31 30.17 -40.12
N ILE A 108 -30.29 28.86 -40.33
CA ILE A 108 -29.48 28.22 -41.37
C ILE A 108 -30.36 28.05 -42.60
N ILE A 109 -29.97 28.70 -43.66
CA ILE A 109 -30.56 28.55 -45.01
C ILE A 109 -29.40 28.04 -45.86
N THR A 110 -29.53 26.86 -46.43
CA THR A 110 -28.59 26.31 -47.40
C THR A 110 -29.22 26.29 -48.80
N GLY A 111 -28.38 26.25 -49.84
CA GLY A 111 -28.84 25.89 -51.19
C GLY A 111 -29.37 24.45 -51.24
N GLU A 112 -29.93 24.05 -52.40
CA GLU A 112 -30.46 22.69 -52.60
C GLU A 112 -29.43 21.59 -52.41
N ASP A 113 -28.13 21.89 -52.68
CA ASP A 113 -27.01 20.98 -52.56
C ASP A 113 -26.28 21.08 -51.22
N GLY A 114 -26.85 21.84 -50.23
CA GLY A 114 -26.23 22.04 -48.92
C GLY A 114 -25.01 22.96 -48.90
N GLU A 115 -24.32 23.05 -47.81
CA GLU A 115 -23.07 23.83 -47.70
C GLU A 115 -21.97 23.10 -46.96
N PHE A 116 -20.72 23.31 -47.40
CA PHE A 116 -19.52 22.94 -46.68
C PHE A 116 -19.09 24.06 -45.73
N LEU A 117 -18.64 23.72 -44.54
CA LEU A 117 -18.14 24.69 -43.58
C LEU A 117 -16.81 24.25 -42.98
N SER A 118 -15.92 25.20 -42.76
CA SER A 118 -14.72 25.03 -41.94
C SER A 118 -14.67 26.15 -40.95
N SER A 119 -14.43 25.85 -39.66
CA SER A 119 -14.46 26.86 -38.61
C SER A 119 -13.31 26.75 -37.65
N ILE A 120 -12.91 27.90 -37.11
CA ILE A 120 -12.04 27.99 -35.95
C ILE A 120 -12.75 28.83 -34.89
N LYS A 121 -12.86 28.26 -33.67
CA LYS A 121 -13.38 28.99 -32.50
C LYS A 121 -12.23 29.22 -31.51
N ILE A 122 -12.06 30.47 -31.10
CA ILE A 122 -10.97 30.92 -30.24
C ILE A 122 -11.58 31.52 -28.97
N PRO A 123 -11.44 30.85 -27.80
CA PRO A 123 -11.80 31.41 -26.51
C PRO A 123 -10.70 32.37 -26.06
N LEU A 124 -10.86 33.66 -26.30
CA LEU A 124 -9.80 34.66 -26.22
C LEU A 124 -9.06 34.68 -24.86
N PHE A 125 -9.80 34.69 -23.75
CA PHE A 125 -9.14 34.71 -22.42
C PHE A 125 -8.46 33.39 -22.07
N SER A 126 -9.01 32.25 -22.49
CA SER A 126 -8.37 30.95 -22.29
C SER A 126 -7.03 30.87 -23.04
N VAL A 127 -6.99 31.39 -24.26
CA VAL A 127 -5.76 31.44 -25.08
C VAL A 127 -4.76 32.45 -24.50
N LEU A 128 -5.22 33.66 -24.13
CA LEU A 128 -4.36 34.73 -23.59
C LEU A 128 -3.64 34.31 -22.29
N TYR A 129 -4.37 33.62 -21.41
CA TYR A 129 -3.80 33.14 -20.12
C TYR A 129 -3.27 31.72 -20.16
N ASP A 130 -3.35 31.07 -21.32
CA ASP A 130 -2.98 29.65 -21.52
C ASP A 130 -3.63 28.68 -20.51
N ILE A 131 -4.89 28.95 -20.13
CA ILE A 131 -5.66 28.19 -19.16
C ILE A 131 -7.02 27.85 -19.75
N SER A 132 -7.35 26.57 -19.84
CA SER A 132 -8.67 26.05 -20.21
C SER A 132 -9.12 25.00 -19.22
N LYS A 133 -10.43 24.70 -19.20
CA LYS A 133 -10.96 23.60 -18.38
C LYS A 133 -10.29 22.28 -18.74
N ASN A 134 -10.19 21.94 -20.03
CA ASN A 134 -9.56 20.69 -20.49
C ASN A 134 -8.11 20.58 -20.03
N LYS A 135 -7.33 21.66 -20.16
CA LYS A 135 -5.93 21.70 -19.71
C LYS A 135 -5.82 21.49 -18.20
N VAL A 136 -6.70 22.09 -17.39
CA VAL A 136 -6.71 21.89 -15.94
C VAL A 136 -7.13 20.48 -15.56
N ASP A 137 -8.15 19.92 -16.21
CA ASP A 137 -8.60 18.56 -15.95
C ASP A 137 -7.53 17.52 -16.31
N ILE A 138 -6.89 17.65 -17.48
CA ILE A 138 -5.77 16.78 -17.90
C ILE A 138 -4.58 16.89 -16.94
N ASN A 139 -4.15 18.11 -16.59
CA ASN A 139 -3.04 18.30 -15.67
C ASN A 139 -3.37 17.79 -14.26
N THR A 140 -4.60 17.97 -13.79
CA THR A 140 -5.08 17.41 -12.53
C THR A 140 -5.04 15.87 -12.56
N ALA A 141 -5.42 15.26 -13.68
CA ALA A 141 -5.32 13.79 -13.86
C ALA A 141 -3.85 13.32 -13.87
N LYS A 142 -2.93 14.03 -14.54
CA LYS A 142 -1.49 13.75 -14.53
C LYS A 142 -0.90 13.81 -13.13
N ILE A 143 -1.20 14.87 -12.37
CA ILE A 143 -0.77 14.99 -10.98
C ILE A 143 -1.39 13.87 -10.12
N SER A 144 -2.65 13.50 -10.36
CA SER A 144 -3.29 12.40 -9.66
C SER A 144 -2.61 11.05 -9.95
N THR A 145 -2.11 10.82 -11.16
CA THR A 145 -1.32 9.62 -11.50
C THR A 145 -0.02 9.57 -10.69
N LEU A 146 0.69 10.69 -10.56
CA LEU A 146 1.89 10.77 -9.72
C LEU A 146 1.56 10.59 -8.23
N GLN A 147 0.47 11.18 -7.77
CA GLN A 147 -0.02 11.02 -6.40
C GLN A 147 -0.34 9.57 -6.08
N GLU A 148 -1.08 8.87 -6.95
CA GLU A 148 -1.43 7.45 -6.75
C GLU A 148 -0.21 6.54 -6.78
N LYS A 149 0.85 6.87 -7.53
CA LYS A 149 2.14 6.18 -7.44
C LYS A 149 2.76 6.30 -6.04
N HIS A 150 2.69 7.47 -5.40
CA HIS A 150 3.18 7.66 -4.02
C HIS A 150 2.28 6.97 -2.99
N LYS A 151 0.95 6.95 -3.19
CA LYS A 151 0.03 6.16 -2.35
C LYS A 151 0.31 4.65 -2.47
N SER A 152 0.56 4.17 -3.68
CA SER A 152 0.97 2.77 -3.91
C SER A 152 2.25 2.43 -3.17
N ASN A 153 3.26 3.31 -3.20
CA ASN A 153 4.48 3.14 -2.42
C ASN A 153 4.21 3.09 -0.91
N LEU A 154 3.31 3.95 -0.40
CA LEU A 154 2.91 3.92 1.01
C LEU A 154 2.18 2.61 1.37
N ASN A 155 1.33 2.11 0.50
CA ASN A 155 0.63 0.84 0.69
C ASN A 155 1.61 -0.36 0.67
N LEU A 156 2.61 -0.33 -0.22
CA LEU A 156 3.68 -1.32 -0.24
C LEU A 156 4.53 -1.28 1.03
N LEU A 157 4.87 -0.09 1.53
CA LEU A 157 5.55 0.07 2.82
C LEU A 157 4.76 -0.59 3.96
N LYS A 158 3.44 -0.36 4.01
CA LYS A 158 2.54 -0.98 5.00
C LYS A 158 2.49 -2.50 4.83
N LEU A 159 2.38 -2.99 3.61
CA LEU A 159 2.35 -4.42 3.31
C LEU A 159 3.65 -5.11 3.76
N TYR A 160 4.81 -4.59 3.37
CA TYR A 160 6.10 -5.14 3.76
C TYR A 160 6.32 -5.06 5.28
N PHE A 161 5.91 -3.97 5.92
CA PHE A 161 5.94 -3.85 7.37
C PHE A 161 5.12 -4.96 8.06
N ASN A 162 3.87 -5.15 7.65
CA ASN A 162 2.96 -6.12 8.24
C ASN A 162 3.48 -7.56 8.04
N VAL A 163 3.88 -7.92 6.84
CA VAL A 163 4.39 -9.29 6.55
C VAL A 163 5.73 -9.55 7.25
N SER A 164 6.62 -8.56 7.32
CA SER A 164 7.87 -8.69 8.07
C SER A 164 7.64 -8.83 9.58
N LYS A 165 6.63 -8.17 10.13
CA LYS A 165 6.22 -8.33 11.54
C LYS A 165 5.71 -9.74 11.81
N ILE A 166 4.87 -10.29 10.90
CA ILE A 166 4.39 -11.68 10.98
C ILE A 166 5.56 -12.67 10.86
N TYR A 167 6.53 -12.41 9.99
CA TYR A 167 7.76 -13.21 9.91
C TYR A 167 8.51 -13.26 11.25
N TYR A 168 8.75 -12.13 11.91
CA TYR A 168 9.40 -12.12 13.22
C TYR A 168 8.55 -12.80 14.29
N GLN A 169 7.23 -12.68 14.22
CA GLN A 169 6.31 -13.40 15.10
C GLN A 169 6.40 -14.93 14.89
N LEU A 170 6.55 -15.38 13.64
CA LEU A 170 6.77 -16.80 13.32
C LEU A 170 8.07 -17.31 13.95
N LEU A 171 9.16 -16.53 13.90
CA LEU A 171 10.41 -16.87 14.56
C LEU A 171 10.23 -16.97 16.08
N LEU A 172 9.51 -16.04 16.70
CA LEU A 172 9.20 -16.05 18.13
C LEU A 172 8.43 -17.30 18.52
N GLN A 173 7.33 -17.59 17.82
CA GLN A 173 6.49 -18.75 18.15
C GLN A 173 7.24 -20.08 18.01
N LYS A 174 8.09 -20.21 16.99
CA LYS A 174 8.99 -21.36 16.86
C LYS A 174 9.86 -21.54 18.11
N GLU A 175 10.50 -20.48 18.60
CA GLU A 175 11.37 -20.55 19.79
C GLU A 175 10.59 -20.84 21.08
N LEU A 176 9.35 -20.34 21.19
CA LEU A 176 8.47 -20.64 22.34
C LEU A 176 8.11 -22.13 22.36
N VAL A 177 7.76 -22.72 21.21
CA VAL A 177 7.53 -24.18 21.09
C VAL A 177 8.77 -24.98 21.50
N ILE A 178 9.95 -24.61 21.00
CA ILE A 178 11.22 -25.28 21.36
C ILE A 178 11.46 -25.21 22.86
N THR A 179 11.29 -24.02 23.45
CA THR A 179 11.51 -23.79 24.89
C THR A 179 10.53 -24.62 25.74
N GLN A 180 9.28 -24.69 25.37
CA GLN A 180 8.25 -25.48 26.06
C GLN A 180 8.52 -26.99 25.94
N LYS A 181 8.93 -27.45 24.73
CA LYS A 181 9.31 -28.84 24.49
C LYS A 181 10.51 -29.26 25.33
N GLU A 182 11.55 -28.41 25.45
CA GLU A 182 12.71 -28.67 26.28
C GLU A 182 12.31 -28.85 27.75
N LEU A 183 11.40 -28.00 28.27
CA LEU A 183 10.89 -28.11 29.65
C LEU A 183 10.12 -29.44 29.86
N LEU A 184 9.30 -29.84 28.89
CA LEU A 184 8.61 -31.13 28.94
C LEU A 184 9.58 -32.33 28.93
N ILE A 185 10.64 -32.28 28.11
CA ILE A 185 11.67 -33.32 28.06
C ILE A 185 12.39 -33.40 29.41
N LYS A 186 12.72 -32.28 30.07
CA LYS A 186 13.26 -32.26 31.41
C LYS A 186 12.38 -32.99 32.42
N ALA A 187 11.06 -32.64 32.45
CA ALA A 187 10.12 -33.29 33.36
C ALA A 187 10.02 -34.80 33.15
N LYS A 188 10.02 -35.28 31.90
CA LYS A 188 10.02 -36.71 31.58
C LYS A 188 11.31 -37.41 32.03
N LYS A 189 12.46 -36.73 31.97
CA LYS A 189 13.73 -37.25 32.52
C LYS A 189 13.69 -37.31 34.03
N THR A 190 13.19 -36.25 34.72
CA THR A 190 13.06 -36.20 36.17
C THR A 190 12.08 -37.30 36.66
N ARG A 191 10.96 -37.55 35.96
CA ARG A 191 10.07 -38.66 36.28
C ARG A 191 10.78 -40.03 36.27
N LYS A 192 11.60 -40.29 35.25
CA LYS A 192 12.36 -41.54 35.17
C LYS A 192 13.36 -41.69 36.35
N PHE A 193 13.95 -40.60 36.81
CA PHE A 193 14.81 -40.59 37.97
C PHE A 193 14.02 -40.87 39.25
N ILE A 194 12.93 -40.15 39.49
CA ILE A 194 12.03 -40.31 40.66
C ILE A 194 11.52 -41.76 40.74
N ASP A 195 11.05 -42.34 39.62
CA ASP A 195 10.56 -43.73 39.57
C ASP A 195 11.61 -44.73 40.11
N LYS A 196 12.87 -44.56 39.67
CA LYS A 196 13.98 -45.40 40.18
C LYS A 196 14.21 -45.19 41.68
N GLN A 197 14.16 -43.98 42.19
CA GLN A 197 14.41 -43.67 43.60
C GLN A 197 13.25 -44.14 44.52
N VAL A 198 12.00 -44.09 44.04
CA VAL A 198 10.80 -44.61 44.74
C VAL A 198 10.90 -46.14 44.83
N LYS A 199 11.29 -46.83 43.73
CA LYS A 199 11.44 -48.30 43.72
C LYS A 199 12.46 -48.83 44.71
N ILE A 200 13.50 -48.05 44.99
CA ILE A 200 14.56 -48.39 45.98
C ILE A 200 14.29 -47.79 47.38
N GLY A 201 13.11 -47.23 47.60
CA GLY A 201 12.65 -46.70 48.90
C GLY A 201 13.29 -45.36 49.31
N LYS A 202 14.04 -44.69 48.44
CA LYS A 202 14.72 -43.41 48.77
C LYS A 202 13.81 -42.18 48.65
N LEU A 203 12.74 -42.23 47.88
CA LEU A 203 11.76 -41.15 47.72
C LEU A 203 10.34 -41.63 47.96
N PRO A 204 9.43 -40.76 48.47
CA PRO A 204 8.02 -41.09 48.70
C PRO A 204 7.27 -41.30 47.37
N SER A 205 6.34 -42.25 47.32
CA SER A 205 5.54 -42.57 46.13
C SER A 205 4.70 -41.41 45.63
N VAL A 206 4.25 -40.49 46.54
CA VAL A 206 3.50 -39.28 46.21
C VAL A 206 4.21 -38.40 45.16
N MET A 207 5.55 -38.39 45.12
CA MET A 207 6.33 -37.65 44.16
C MET A 207 6.12 -38.13 42.71
N LEU A 208 5.69 -39.38 42.50
CA LEU A 208 5.31 -39.87 41.16
C LEU A 208 4.03 -39.23 40.68
N ILE A 209 3.06 -39.05 41.58
CA ILE A 209 1.77 -38.39 41.24
C ILE A 209 2.01 -36.92 40.94
N GLU A 210 2.84 -36.24 41.72
CA GLU A 210 3.17 -34.80 41.49
C GLU A 210 3.88 -34.58 40.17
N ILE A 211 4.88 -35.41 39.82
CA ILE A 211 5.60 -35.26 38.55
C ILE A 211 4.72 -35.60 37.36
N GLU A 212 3.81 -36.58 37.47
CA GLU A 212 2.84 -36.91 36.41
C GLU A 212 1.86 -35.76 36.17
N GLN A 213 1.31 -35.14 37.21
CA GLN A 213 0.47 -33.96 37.13
C GLN A 213 1.23 -32.81 36.43
N MET A 214 2.49 -32.60 36.81
CA MET A 214 3.35 -31.58 36.18
C MET A 214 3.60 -31.86 34.70
N ILE A 215 3.83 -33.11 34.30
CA ILE A 215 3.99 -33.50 32.90
C ILE A 215 2.71 -33.21 32.10
N MET A 216 1.53 -33.60 32.59
CA MET A 216 0.25 -33.35 31.94
C MET A 216 0.02 -31.86 31.66
N ARG A 217 0.28 -30.98 32.64
CA ARG A 217 0.21 -29.51 32.46
C ARG A 217 1.18 -29.00 31.37
N ARG A 218 2.40 -29.54 31.34
CA ARG A 218 3.42 -29.16 30.35
C ARG A 218 3.08 -29.69 28.95
N GLU A 219 2.46 -30.85 28.84
CA GLU A 219 1.97 -31.40 27.57
C GLU A 219 0.84 -30.51 27.03
N GLN A 220 -0.14 -30.15 27.87
CA GLN A 220 -1.19 -29.24 27.51
C GLN A 220 -0.64 -27.90 27.00
N GLN A 221 0.30 -27.28 27.75
CA GLN A 221 0.90 -26.00 27.34
C GLN A 221 1.70 -26.14 26.03
N ASN A 222 2.39 -27.26 25.82
CA ASN A 222 3.10 -27.52 24.58
C ASN A 222 2.15 -27.65 23.38
N LEU A 223 0.95 -28.20 23.57
CA LEU A 223 -0.07 -28.23 22.53
C LEU A 223 -0.55 -26.82 22.17
N TYR A 224 -0.80 -25.94 23.15
CA TYR A 224 -1.19 -24.55 22.90
C TYR A 224 -0.10 -23.79 22.15
N GLU A 225 1.18 -23.91 22.53
CA GLU A 225 2.27 -23.23 21.82
C GLU A 225 2.44 -23.74 20.38
N LYS A 226 2.28 -25.04 20.16
CA LYS A 226 2.29 -25.61 18.79
C LYS A 226 1.13 -25.06 17.96
N ASN A 227 -0.07 -25.00 18.51
CA ASN A 227 -1.22 -24.42 17.80
C ASN A 227 -0.97 -22.95 17.43
N ASN A 228 -0.47 -22.14 18.36
CA ASN A 228 -0.12 -20.73 18.10
C ASN A 228 0.91 -20.59 16.99
N TYR A 229 1.92 -21.46 16.98
CA TYR A 229 2.92 -21.49 15.90
C TYR A 229 2.28 -21.80 14.54
N GLU A 230 1.40 -22.81 14.47
CA GLU A 230 0.72 -23.16 13.22
C GLU A 230 -0.21 -22.07 12.73
N LEU A 231 -0.94 -21.39 13.62
CA LEU A 231 -1.79 -20.24 13.27
C LEU A 231 -0.98 -19.11 12.63
N VAL A 232 0.13 -18.70 13.25
CA VAL A 232 1.00 -17.66 12.70
C VAL A 232 1.64 -18.09 11.39
N LYS A 233 2.03 -19.37 11.26
CA LYS A 233 2.58 -19.94 10.03
C LYS A 233 1.57 -19.88 8.90
N ASN A 234 0.31 -20.25 9.15
CA ASN A 234 -0.75 -20.21 8.14
C ASN A 234 -0.99 -18.77 7.63
N ILE A 235 -1.03 -17.78 8.54
CA ILE A 235 -1.16 -16.36 8.16
C ILE A 235 0.03 -15.93 7.30
N PHE A 236 1.24 -16.31 7.66
CA PHE A 236 2.44 -15.99 6.89
C PHE A 236 2.40 -16.59 5.48
N LEU A 237 2.02 -17.87 5.36
CA LEU A 237 1.89 -18.56 4.09
C LEU A 237 0.80 -17.93 3.18
N GLN A 238 -0.31 -17.51 3.78
CA GLN A 238 -1.38 -16.80 3.07
C GLN A 238 -0.85 -15.53 2.38
N TYR A 239 -0.05 -14.71 3.08
CA TYR A 239 0.55 -13.53 2.47
C TYR A 239 1.52 -13.85 1.36
N LEU A 240 2.29 -14.94 1.49
CA LEU A 240 3.25 -15.34 0.46
C LEU A 240 2.61 -16.07 -0.74
N GLY A 241 1.35 -16.49 -0.63
CA GLY A 241 0.69 -17.29 -1.66
C GLY A 241 1.27 -18.70 -1.78
N LEU A 242 1.87 -19.23 -0.69
CA LEU A 242 2.49 -20.55 -0.67
C LEU A 242 1.63 -21.59 0.04
N ASN A 243 1.57 -22.78 -0.52
CA ASN A 243 1.05 -23.92 0.21
C ASN A 243 2.09 -24.46 1.21
N ARG A 244 1.60 -25.19 2.22
CA ARG A 244 2.42 -25.71 3.32
C ARG A 244 3.54 -26.64 2.86
N GLU A 245 3.23 -27.57 1.94
CA GLU A 245 4.18 -28.56 1.47
C GLU A 245 5.34 -27.92 0.70
N ALA A 246 5.03 -26.99 -0.21
CA ALA A 246 6.05 -26.23 -0.95
C ALA A 246 6.95 -25.44 -0.01
N PHE A 247 6.38 -24.77 1.00
CA PHE A 247 7.14 -24.03 1.99
C PHE A 247 8.07 -24.93 2.81
N GLU A 248 7.57 -26.06 3.31
CA GLU A 248 8.36 -26.99 4.14
C GLU A 248 9.45 -27.73 3.34
N LYS A 249 9.23 -27.91 2.04
CA LYS A 249 10.28 -28.47 1.14
C LYS A 249 11.37 -27.45 0.86
N GLN A 250 11.03 -26.19 0.68
CA GLN A 250 11.93 -25.14 0.23
C GLN A 250 12.68 -24.45 1.38
N PHE A 251 12.02 -24.20 2.53
CA PHE A 251 12.56 -23.35 3.57
C PHE A 251 12.79 -24.04 4.91
N THR A 252 13.86 -23.58 5.57
CA THR A 252 14.11 -23.82 6.99
C THR A 252 13.94 -22.49 7.73
N ILE A 253 13.09 -22.46 8.76
CA ILE A 253 12.85 -21.28 9.59
C ILE A 253 14.05 -21.09 10.53
N PRO A 254 14.75 -19.93 10.52
CA PRO A 254 15.90 -19.69 11.39
C PRO A 254 15.48 -19.48 12.86
N SER A 255 16.48 -19.48 13.76
CA SER A 255 16.29 -19.13 15.17
C SER A 255 16.17 -17.62 15.36
N LEU A 256 15.36 -17.21 16.33
CA LEU A 256 15.25 -15.80 16.72
C LEU A 256 16.50 -15.41 17.54
N LYS A 257 17.33 -14.54 16.95
CA LYS A 257 18.54 -14.01 17.61
C LYS A 257 18.40 -12.51 17.87
N MET A 258 19.11 -12.01 18.87
CA MET A 258 19.20 -10.58 19.13
C MET A 258 19.70 -9.84 17.88
N LEU A 259 19.03 -8.76 17.50
CA LEU A 259 19.48 -7.89 16.42
C LEU A 259 20.65 -7.02 16.88
N LYS A 260 21.80 -7.19 16.22
CA LYS A 260 22.98 -6.33 16.40
C LYS A 260 23.02 -5.32 15.25
N ARG A 261 22.36 -4.20 15.45
CA ARG A 261 22.31 -3.10 14.46
C ARG A 261 22.61 -1.79 15.17
N PRO A 262 23.54 -0.98 14.67
CA PRO A 262 23.73 0.38 15.17
C PRO A 262 22.50 1.22 14.90
N LEU A 263 22.23 2.15 15.80
CA LEU A 263 21.16 3.14 15.62
C LEU A 263 21.81 4.39 15.00
N MET A 264 21.22 4.87 13.87
CA MET A 264 21.74 6.09 13.25
C MET A 264 21.44 7.31 14.17
N PRO A 265 22.17 8.44 14.04
CA PRO A 265 21.86 9.64 14.81
C PRO A 265 20.43 10.13 14.56
N LEU A 266 19.71 10.54 15.60
CA LEU A 266 18.30 10.96 15.53
C LEU A 266 18.08 12.07 14.49
N LYS A 267 18.98 13.07 14.45
CA LYS A 267 18.90 14.18 13.47
C LYS A 267 18.89 13.69 12.04
N ASN A 268 19.75 12.72 11.71
CA ASN A 268 19.82 12.15 10.36
C ASN A 268 18.56 11.32 10.04
N ALA A 269 18.03 10.61 11.04
CA ALA A 269 16.80 9.82 10.88
C ALA A 269 15.61 10.74 10.55
N LEU A 270 15.47 11.85 11.25
CA LEU A 270 14.39 12.83 11.00
C LEU A 270 14.50 13.42 9.60
N GLN A 271 15.70 13.78 9.15
CA GLN A 271 15.91 14.30 7.80
C GLN A 271 15.55 13.28 6.73
N VAL A 272 16.07 12.05 6.85
CA VAL A 272 15.78 10.95 5.91
C VAL A 272 14.28 10.65 5.85
N ALA A 273 13.58 10.72 6.99
CA ALA A 273 12.15 10.48 7.04
C ALA A 273 11.37 11.54 6.25
N ILE A 274 11.68 12.82 6.45
CA ILE A 274 11.00 13.92 5.74
C ILE A 274 11.22 13.82 4.22
N GLU A 275 12.43 13.45 3.78
CA GLU A 275 12.77 13.34 2.36
C GLU A 275 12.10 12.13 1.67
N ASN A 276 11.96 11.00 2.38
CA ASN A 276 11.56 9.73 1.77
C ASN A 276 10.08 9.36 1.97
N ARG A 277 9.38 10.01 2.90
CA ARG A 277 7.99 9.64 3.22
C ARG A 277 7.01 9.99 2.11
N PRO A 278 6.30 8.99 1.57
CA PRO A 278 5.35 9.22 0.48
C PRO A 278 4.14 10.06 0.88
N ASP A 279 3.69 9.99 2.14
CA ASP A 279 2.52 10.72 2.65
C ASP A 279 2.69 12.25 2.59
N LEU A 280 3.88 12.78 2.87
CA LEU A 280 4.18 14.20 2.70
C LEU A 280 4.10 14.63 1.22
N LYS A 281 4.64 13.80 0.31
CA LYS A 281 4.58 14.05 -1.14
C LYS A 281 3.16 14.00 -1.68
N ILE A 282 2.31 13.11 -1.14
CA ILE A 282 0.88 13.03 -1.48
C ILE A 282 0.18 14.36 -1.21
N ILE A 283 0.46 14.99 -0.05
CA ILE A 283 -0.13 16.30 0.30
C ILE A 283 0.40 17.40 -0.62
N ASP A 284 1.68 17.36 -1.03
CA ASP A 284 2.25 18.33 -1.98
C ASP A 284 1.51 18.27 -3.33
N PHE A 285 1.20 17.09 -3.86
CA PHE A 285 0.40 16.95 -5.07
C PHE A 285 -1.03 17.46 -4.90
N GLU A 286 -1.63 17.34 -3.70
CA GLU A 286 -2.94 17.94 -3.44
C GLU A 286 -2.90 19.46 -3.45
N LEU A 287 -1.86 20.06 -2.88
CA LEU A 287 -1.64 21.51 -2.94
C LEU A 287 -1.43 21.99 -4.38
N GLU A 288 -0.68 21.23 -5.19
CA GLU A 288 -0.48 21.54 -6.61
C GLU A 288 -1.80 21.50 -7.41
N LYS A 289 -2.65 20.49 -7.17
CA LYS A 289 -3.99 20.42 -7.78
C LYS A 289 -4.88 21.61 -7.37
N LEU A 290 -4.80 22.03 -6.10
CA LEU A 290 -5.54 23.21 -5.63
C LEU A 290 -5.03 24.49 -6.30
N ALA A 291 -3.72 24.61 -6.54
CA ALA A 291 -3.15 25.74 -7.27
C ALA A 291 -3.64 25.82 -8.71
N LEU A 292 -3.72 24.68 -9.43
CA LEU A 292 -4.30 24.61 -10.78
C LEU A 292 -5.78 25.03 -10.79
N LYS A 293 -6.57 24.52 -9.85
CA LYS A 293 -8.00 24.89 -9.73
C LYS A 293 -8.16 26.39 -9.41
N LYS A 294 -7.28 26.93 -8.58
CA LYS A 294 -7.29 28.38 -8.27
C LYS A 294 -6.97 29.21 -9.51
N SER A 295 -5.97 28.83 -10.29
CA SER A 295 -5.63 29.50 -11.54
C SER A 295 -6.79 29.50 -12.52
N PHE A 296 -7.51 28.37 -12.65
CA PHE A 296 -8.71 28.31 -13.48
C PHE A 296 -9.86 29.16 -12.91
N ASN A 297 -10.10 29.11 -11.59
CA ASN A 297 -11.12 29.98 -10.97
C ASN A 297 -10.85 31.45 -11.18
N ASN A 298 -9.57 31.87 -11.19
CA ASN A 298 -9.18 33.25 -11.50
C ASN A 298 -9.54 33.65 -12.95
N LEU A 299 -9.55 32.69 -13.88
CA LEU A 299 -10.04 32.95 -15.25
C LEU A 299 -11.55 33.19 -15.27
N GLU A 300 -12.32 32.51 -14.43
CA GLU A 300 -13.79 32.62 -14.35
C GLU A 300 -14.29 34.00 -13.88
N GLN A 301 -13.43 34.89 -13.38
CA GLN A 301 -13.78 36.28 -13.06
C GLN A 301 -13.90 37.16 -14.32
N PHE A 302 -13.25 36.77 -15.42
CA PHE A 302 -13.30 37.50 -16.69
C PHE A 302 -14.54 37.12 -17.47
N PRO A 303 -15.01 38.01 -18.41
CA PRO A 303 -16.07 37.64 -19.32
C PRO A 303 -15.62 36.47 -20.21
N LYS A 304 -16.56 35.60 -20.58
CA LYS A 304 -16.30 34.63 -21.65
C LYS A 304 -16.43 35.35 -22.97
N LEU A 305 -15.38 35.35 -23.75
CA LEU A 305 -15.34 36.00 -25.06
C LEU A 305 -14.78 34.99 -26.07
N ASP A 306 -15.70 34.42 -26.86
CA ASP A 306 -15.38 33.46 -27.91
C ASP A 306 -15.53 34.12 -29.29
N MET A 307 -14.50 34.02 -30.11
CA MET A 307 -14.56 34.40 -31.52
C MET A 307 -14.63 33.13 -32.37
N LYS A 308 -15.57 33.07 -33.32
CA LYS A 308 -15.66 31.98 -34.29
C LYS A 308 -15.60 32.57 -35.71
N PHE A 309 -14.63 32.08 -36.48
CA PHE A 309 -14.48 32.35 -37.90
C PHE A 309 -14.89 31.08 -38.64
N SER A 310 -15.77 31.23 -39.65
CA SER A 310 -16.19 30.12 -40.51
C SER A 310 -16.07 30.52 -41.96
N GLY A 311 -15.37 29.68 -42.74
CA GLY A 311 -15.47 29.69 -44.19
C GLY A 311 -16.62 28.79 -44.63
N LEU A 312 -17.40 29.24 -45.57
CA LEU A 312 -18.62 28.59 -46.09
C LEU A 312 -18.45 28.41 -47.58
N TYR A 313 -18.92 27.29 -48.10
CA TYR A 313 -19.01 27.04 -49.54
C TYR A 313 -20.33 26.36 -49.87
N ASP A 314 -21.12 27.03 -50.68
CA ASP A 314 -22.41 26.53 -51.19
C ASP A 314 -22.33 26.52 -52.71
N PRO A 315 -22.63 25.42 -53.41
CA PRO A 315 -22.49 25.34 -54.88
C PRO A 315 -23.31 26.42 -55.63
N ILE A 316 -24.40 26.94 -55.01
CA ILE A 316 -25.24 27.96 -55.62
C ILE A 316 -24.75 29.36 -55.23
N ASN A 317 -24.49 29.59 -53.92
CA ASN A 317 -24.12 30.91 -53.37
C ASN A 317 -22.59 31.16 -53.41
N GLN A 318 -21.79 30.17 -53.84
CA GLN A 318 -20.32 30.19 -53.92
C GLN A 318 -19.65 30.37 -52.55
N GLU A 319 -18.50 31.06 -52.50
CA GLU A 319 -17.70 31.23 -51.27
C GLU A 319 -18.28 32.32 -50.37
N GLY A 320 -18.34 32.02 -49.07
CA GLY A 320 -18.81 32.92 -48.07
C GLY A 320 -17.98 32.84 -46.76
N TYR A 321 -18.19 33.76 -45.87
CA TYR A 321 -17.63 33.71 -44.54
C TYR A 321 -18.63 34.13 -43.48
N LYS A 322 -18.44 33.63 -42.25
CA LYS A 322 -19.22 34.03 -41.07
C LYS A 322 -18.26 34.34 -39.92
N VAL A 323 -18.45 35.49 -39.27
CA VAL A 323 -17.75 35.87 -38.07
C VAL A 323 -18.78 35.93 -36.94
N SER A 324 -18.54 35.27 -35.84
CA SER A 324 -19.38 35.29 -34.66
C SER A 324 -18.60 35.69 -33.45
N LEU A 325 -19.12 36.55 -32.61
CA LEU A 325 -18.58 36.98 -31.34
C LEU A 325 -19.59 36.64 -30.24
N ASN A 326 -19.21 35.82 -29.31
CA ASN A 326 -20.05 35.46 -28.16
C ASN A 326 -19.42 36.04 -26.89
N PHE A 327 -20.16 36.92 -26.22
CA PHE A 327 -19.76 37.60 -25.00
C PHE A 327 -20.72 37.24 -23.87
N ASN A 328 -20.18 36.73 -22.75
CA ASN A 328 -20.95 36.42 -21.55
C ASN A 328 -20.19 36.91 -20.31
N LEU A 329 -20.82 37.80 -19.55
CA LEU A 329 -20.24 38.39 -18.32
C LEU A 329 -21.17 38.13 -17.13
N PRO A 330 -20.77 37.34 -16.12
CA PRO A 330 -21.50 37.22 -14.87
C PRO A 330 -21.35 38.52 -14.03
N ILE A 331 -22.45 39.23 -13.78
CA ILE A 331 -22.46 40.53 -13.12
C ILE A 331 -22.11 40.37 -11.62
N GLU A 332 -22.77 39.44 -10.90
CA GLU A 332 -22.64 39.29 -9.45
C GLU A 332 -21.34 38.59 -9.01
N ARG A 333 -20.75 37.77 -9.86
CA ARG A 333 -19.52 36.98 -9.63
C ARG A 333 -19.55 36.15 -8.35
N SER A 334 -20.72 35.82 -7.80
CA SER A 334 -20.84 35.06 -6.54
C SER A 334 -20.22 33.67 -6.65
N ARG A 335 -20.34 33.03 -7.84
CA ARG A 335 -19.74 31.74 -8.13
C ARG A 335 -18.21 31.80 -8.01
N TYR A 336 -17.60 32.83 -8.59
CA TYR A 336 -16.14 33.04 -8.50
C TYR A 336 -15.70 33.23 -7.06
N ARG A 337 -16.34 34.20 -6.32
CA ARG A 337 -16.00 34.51 -4.93
C ARG A 337 -16.17 33.33 -4.01
N GLY A 338 -17.29 32.58 -4.12
CA GLY A 338 -17.52 31.39 -3.31
C GLY A 338 -16.50 30.30 -3.57
N MET A 339 -16.12 30.06 -4.82
CA MET A 339 -15.08 29.07 -5.15
C MET A 339 -13.68 29.52 -4.68
N ASP A 340 -13.37 30.81 -4.80
CA ASP A 340 -12.09 31.33 -4.30
C ASP A 340 -11.93 31.12 -2.79
N GLU A 341 -12.99 31.40 -2.01
CA GLU A 341 -13.03 31.15 -0.57
C GLU A 341 -12.82 29.65 -0.26
N VAL A 342 -13.55 28.77 -0.97
CA VAL A 342 -13.40 27.31 -0.81
C VAL A 342 -11.95 26.88 -1.05
N LEU A 343 -11.36 27.31 -2.17
CA LEU A 343 -10.00 26.93 -2.54
C LEU A 343 -8.94 27.49 -1.56
N GLN A 344 -9.13 28.71 -1.05
CA GLN A 344 -8.26 29.28 -0.02
C GLN A 344 -8.33 28.46 1.27
N LYS A 345 -9.54 28.11 1.75
CA LYS A 345 -9.69 27.31 2.97
C LYS A 345 -9.15 25.91 2.81
N GLN A 346 -9.40 25.25 1.67
CA GLN A 346 -8.82 23.94 1.36
C GLN A 346 -7.29 23.97 1.34
N ASN A 347 -6.70 25.02 0.77
CA ASN A 347 -5.23 25.20 0.76
C ASN A 347 -4.67 25.30 2.18
N LEU A 348 -5.28 26.15 3.04
CA LEU A 348 -4.88 26.27 4.44
C LEU A 348 -5.04 24.96 5.22
N MET A 349 -6.13 24.23 4.99
CA MET A 349 -6.34 22.91 5.60
C MET A 349 -5.22 21.92 5.20
N LYS A 350 -4.86 21.88 3.90
CA LYS A 350 -3.80 20.98 3.41
C LYS A 350 -2.41 21.37 3.91
N GLN A 351 -2.11 22.64 4.03
CA GLN A 351 -0.87 23.12 4.66
C GLN A 351 -0.81 22.72 6.13
N SER A 352 -1.91 22.89 6.87
CA SER A 352 -2.00 22.46 8.27
C SER A 352 -1.85 20.95 8.42
N GLU A 353 -2.49 20.14 7.54
CA GLU A 353 -2.35 18.68 7.48
C GLU A 353 -0.89 18.28 7.27
N LYS A 354 -0.18 18.93 6.34
CA LYS A 354 1.25 18.67 6.10
C LYS A 354 2.10 18.90 7.35
N LEU A 355 1.86 20.00 8.06
CA LEU A 355 2.56 20.29 9.32
C LEU A 355 2.23 19.27 10.42
N GLN A 356 0.98 18.86 10.51
CA GLN A 356 0.54 17.83 11.46
C GLN A 356 1.23 16.49 11.19
N VAL A 357 1.19 16.00 9.95
CA VAL A 357 1.84 14.74 9.55
C VAL A 357 3.35 14.78 9.82
N ALA A 358 4.02 15.91 9.54
CA ALA A 358 5.45 16.07 9.82
C ALA A 358 5.75 15.99 11.33
N ARG A 359 4.92 16.62 12.19
CA ARG A 359 5.07 16.56 13.66
C ARG A 359 4.79 15.14 14.21
N GLU A 360 3.75 14.47 13.71
CA GLU A 360 3.43 13.09 14.09
C GLU A 360 4.57 12.13 13.73
N LEU A 361 5.15 12.30 12.54
CA LEU A 361 6.32 11.55 12.09
C LEU A 361 7.53 11.77 13.01
N GLN A 362 7.83 13.03 13.34
CA GLN A 362 8.91 13.38 14.26
C GLN A 362 8.71 12.72 15.63
N THR A 363 7.52 12.85 16.21
CA THR A 363 7.17 12.25 17.52
C THR A 363 7.27 10.73 17.49
N SER A 364 6.77 10.11 16.42
CA SER A 364 6.84 8.65 16.24
C SER A 364 8.28 8.15 16.20
N ILE A 365 9.16 8.82 15.46
CA ILE A 365 10.58 8.47 15.38
C ILE A 365 11.25 8.64 16.75
N MET A 366 11.01 9.74 17.45
CA MET A 366 11.57 9.96 18.80
C MET A 366 11.14 8.84 19.77
N ASN A 367 9.85 8.49 19.78
CA ASN A 367 9.33 7.41 20.60
C ASN A 367 9.97 6.06 20.29
N ILE A 368 10.19 5.76 19.02
CA ILE A 368 10.86 4.52 18.62
C ILE A 368 12.32 4.48 19.07
N TYR A 369 13.04 5.60 18.99
CA TYR A 369 14.39 5.69 19.51
C TYR A 369 14.45 5.37 21.02
N GLN A 370 13.53 5.91 21.80
CA GLN A 370 13.40 5.61 23.22
C GLN A 370 13.10 4.12 23.45
N LYS A 371 12.12 3.56 22.74
CA LYS A 371 11.77 2.14 22.82
C LYS A 371 12.97 1.23 22.51
N ILE A 372 13.76 1.55 21.47
CA ILE A 372 14.93 0.77 21.08
C ILE A 372 15.99 0.83 22.19
N ASN A 373 16.29 2.00 22.74
CA ASN A 373 17.32 2.16 23.76
C ASN A 373 16.92 1.42 25.05
N ILE A 374 15.71 1.65 25.58
CA ILE A 374 15.19 0.95 26.75
C ILE A 374 15.19 -0.57 26.54
N LYS A 375 14.78 -1.04 25.34
CA LYS A 375 14.74 -2.47 25.07
C LYS A 375 16.14 -3.11 25.02
N LYS A 376 17.15 -2.39 24.52
CA LYS A 376 18.55 -2.86 24.55
C LYS A 376 19.05 -3.04 25.97
N GLU A 377 18.78 -2.10 26.86
CA GLU A 377 19.15 -2.18 28.27
C GLU A 377 18.38 -3.30 28.99
N ALA A 378 17.07 -3.39 28.77
CA ALA A 378 16.23 -4.46 29.32
C ALA A 378 16.76 -5.86 28.94
N ILE A 379 17.21 -6.06 27.71
CA ILE A 379 17.81 -7.31 27.25
C ILE A 379 19.06 -7.67 28.08
N VAL A 380 19.89 -6.69 28.43
CA VAL A 380 21.08 -6.93 29.27
C VAL A 380 20.66 -7.45 30.66
N PHE A 381 19.67 -6.80 31.30
CA PHE A 381 19.14 -7.24 32.60
C PHE A 381 18.49 -8.62 32.51
N THR A 382 17.63 -8.86 31.50
CA THR A 382 16.97 -10.16 31.33
C THR A 382 17.98 -11.30 31.11
N LYS A 383 19.10 -11.05 30.41
CA LYS A 383 20.21 -12.05 30.29
C LYS A 383 20.88 -12.37 31.63
N LYS A 384 21.15 -11.34 32.45
CA LYS A 384 21.71 -11.53 33.78
C LYS A 384 20.74 -12.32 34.66
N GLU A 385 19.45 -11.94 34.66
CA GLU A 385 18.38 -12.64 35.36
C GLU A 385 18.32 -14.12 34.95
N LEU A 386 18.33 -14.41 33.62
CA LEU A 386 18.34 -15.78 33.12
C LEU A 386 19.50 -16.62 33.67
N THR A 387 20.67 -16.02 33.80
CA THR A 387 21.85 -16.70 34.36
C THR A 387 21.63 -17.04 35.83
N LEU A 388 21.04 -16.14 36.62
CA LEU A 388 20.76 -16.35 38.04
C LEU A 388 19.70 -17.43 38.26
N VAL A 389 18.57 -17.35 37.55
CA VAL A 389 17.51 -18.35 37.71
C VAL A 389 17.93 -19.74 37.27
N ARG A 390 18.82 -19.89 36.26
CA ARG A 390 19.43 -21.16 35.90
C ARG A 390 20.35 -21.74 36.97
N LYS A 391 21.12 -20.88 37.67
CA LYS A 391 21.90 -21.31 38.81
C LYS A 391 21.01 -21.85 39.92
N LEU A 392 19.92 -21.17 40.26
CA LEU A 392 18.96 -21.64 41.26
C LEU A 392 18.30 -22.96 40.84
N GLU A 393 17.91 -23.12 39.57
CA GLU A 393 17.37 -24.38 39.03
C GLU A 393 18.37 -25.52 39.21
N SER A 394 19.66 -25.28 38.90
CA SER A 394 20.73 -26.31 39.02
C SER A 394 20.97 -26.74 40.48
N VAL A 395 20.85 -25.83 41.44
CA VAL A 395 20.97 -26.14 42.87
C VAL A 395 19.83 -27.03 43.35
N GLU A 396 18.58 -26.67 42.98
CA GLU A 396 17.40 -27.49 43.35
C GLU A 396 17.42 -28.87 42.70
N MET A 397 17.90 -28.97 41.45
CA MET A 397 18.09 -30.27 40.80
C MET A 397 19.12 -31.15 41.51
N LYS A 398 20.22 -30.57 42.00
CA LYS A 398 21.22 -31.30 42.81
C LYS A 398 20.62 -31.84 44.12
N LYS A 399 19.82 -31.01 44.85
CA LYS A 399 19.15 -31.47 46.08
C LYS A 399 18.19 -32.64 45.78
N ILE A 400 17.47 -32.64 44.67
CA ILE A 400 16.64 -33.78 44.26
C ILE A 400 17.51 -35.06 44.08
N HIS A 401 18.67 -34.91 43.43
CA HIS A 401 19.56 -36.04 43.21
C HIS A 401 20.15 -36.60 44.51
N GLU A 402 20.37 -35.74 45.51
CA GLU A 402 20.86 -36.10 46.85
C GLU A 402 19.78 -36.65 47.77
N GLY A 403 18.50 -36.62 47.31
CA GLY A 403 17.34 -37.14 48.08
C GLY A 403 16.77 -36.19 49.13
N ILE A 404 17.30 -34.97 49.24
CA ILE A 404 16.87 -33.91 50.20
C ILE A 404 16.04 -32.82 49.55
N GLY A 405 15.76 -32.89 48.25
CA GLY A 405 15.06 -31.89 47.46
C GLY A 405 13.56 -32.06 47.50
N ASN A 406 12.84 -30.93 47.25
CA ASN A 406 11.39 -30.88 47.10
C ASN A 406 11.04 -30.61 45.65
N LEU A 407 10.17 -31.47 45.08
CA LEU A 407 9.76 -31.39 43.66
C LEU A 407 8.97 -30.07 43.37
N ILE A 408 8.22 -29.55 44.36
CA ILE A 408 7.49 -28.29 44.20
C ILE A 408 8.49 -27.12 43.98
N PHE A 409 9.56 -27.07 44.76
CA PHE A 409 10.60 -26.04 44.59
C PHE A 409 11.33 -26.18 43.26
N LEU A 410 11.68 -27.40 42.85
CA LEU A 410 12.28 -27.64 41.53
C LEU A 410 11.33 -27.14 40.43
N ASN A 411 10.03 -27.48 40.48
CA ASN A 411 9.06 -27.02 39.52
C ASN A 411 8.96 -25.49 39.45
N GLN A 412 8.96 -24.81 40.61
CA GLN A 412 8.95 -23.33 40.67
C GLN A 412 10.19 -22.73 40.00
N ARG A 413 11.41 -23.33 40.22
CA ARG A 413 12.63 -22.86 39.56
C ARG A 413 12.62 -23.08 38.06
N GLU A 414 12.18 -24.25 37.59
CA GLU A 414 12.03 -24.53 36.16
C GLU A 414 11.02 -23.58 35.47
N ILE A 415 9.89 -23.28 36.11
CA ILE A 415 8.93 -22.29 35.61
C ILE A 415 9.55 -20.88 35.60
N ALA A 416 10.36 -20.52 36.61
CA ALA A 416 11.04 -19.23 36.62
C ALA A 416 12.02 -19.10 35.43
N VAL A 417 12.82 -20.15 35.17
CA VAL A 417 13.73 -20.20 34.00
C VAL A 417 12.94 -20.08 32.69
N LEU A 418 11.80 -20.81 32.56
CA LEU A 418 10.93 -20.74 31.40
C LEU A 418 10.43 -19.31 31.18
N LYS A 419 9.87 -18.66 32.20
CA LYS A 419 9.31 -17.29 32.12
C LYS A 419 10.37 -16.28 31.71
N VAL A 420 11.56 -16.32 32.29
CA VAL A 420 12.65 -15.39 31.98
C VAL A 420 13.19 -15.65 30.56
N ARG A 421 13.28 -16.91 30.12
CA ARG A 421 13.69 -17.24 28.75
C ARG A 421 12.65 -16.78 27.73
N GLN A 422 11.36 -16.97 28.00
CA GLN A 422 10.27 -16.45 27.14
C GLN A 422 10.29 -14.92 27.09
N LYS A 423 10.52 -14.24 28.23
CA LYS A 423 10.70 -12.78 28.30
C LYS A 423 11.86 -12.33 27.38
N LEU A 424 13.00 -13.00 27.46
CA LEU A 424 14.16 -12.68 26.60
C LEU A 424 13.86 -12.85 25.11
N LEU A 425 13.13 -13.90 24.72
CA LEU A 425 12.72 -14.12 23.34
C LEU A 425 11.74 -13.03 22.86
N ARG A 426 10.78 -12.64 23.70
CA ARG A 426 9.90 -11.50 23.41
C ARG A 426 10.67 -10.19 23.31
N ASP A 427 11.66 -9.96 24.17
CA ASP A 427 12.53 -8.78 24.08
C ASP A 427 13.32 -8.74 22.75
N TYR A 428 13.77 -9.88 22.24
CA TYR A 428 14.43 -9.96 20.92
C TYR A 428 13.45 -9.67 19.78
N TYR A 429 12.23 -10.18 19.87
CA TYR A 429 11.16 -9.91 18.93
C TYR A 429 10.81 -8.41 18.92
N ASP A 430 10.59 -7.82 20.09
CA ASP A 430 10.25 -6.40 20.24
C ASP A 430 11.35 -5.51 19.65
N LEU A 431 12.62 -5.82 19.95
CA LEU A 431 13.74 -5.06 19.40
C LEU A 431 13.77 -5.12 17.86
N LYS A 432 13.51 -6.29 17.26
CA LYS A 432 13.42 -6.44 15.80
C LYS A 432 12.25 -5.66 15.21
N THR A 433 11.10 -5.72 15.85
CA THR A 433 9.90 -4.98 15.41
C THR A 433 10.06 -3.47 15.55
N TYR A 434 10.75 -2.98 16.58
CA TYR A 434 11.05 -1.54 16.70
C TYR A 434 12.01 -1.05 15.62
N TYR A 435 13.02 -1.82 15.24
CA TYR A 435 13.86 -1.48 14.09
C TYR A 435 13.12 -1.55 12.77
N LEU A 436 12.22 -2.51 12.61
CA LEU A 436 11.32 -2.60 11.44
C LEU A 436 10.38 -1.39 11.37
N GLU A 437 9.83 -0.97 12.51
CA GLU A 437 8.98 0.22 12.64
C GLU A 437 9.77 1.50 12.31
N LEU A 438 11.03 1.58 12.75
CA LEU A 438 11.93 2.66 12.36
C LEU A 438 12.14 2.69 10.84
N ASP A 439 12.45 1.55 10.21
CA ASP A 439 12.63 1.46 8.76
C ASP A 439 11.35 1.84 7.99
N TYR A 440 10.18 1.50 8.54
CA TYR A 440 8.89 1.93 8.01
C TYR A 440 8.74 3.45 8.05
N PHE A 441 9.03 4.10 9.19
CA PHE A 441 8.95 5.56 9.30
C PHE A 441 10.02 6.28 8.48
N LEU A 442 11.17 5.67 8.24
CA LEU A 442 12.20 6.18 7.35
C LEU A 442 11.91 5.98 5.86
N GLY A 443 10.83 5.29 5.49
CA GLY A 443 10.52 4.96 4.11
C GLY A 443 11.49 3.96 3.47
N LYS A 444 12.19 3.13 4.26
CA LYS A 444 13.25 2.22 3.78
C LYS A 444 12.81 0.77 3.51
N LEU A 445 11.52 0.44 3.66
CA LEU A 445 10.99 -0.91 3.41
C LEU A 445 10.58 -1.15 1.96
N THR A 446 10.89 -0.26 1.04
CA THR A 446 10.75 -0.48 -0.40
C THR A 446 12.04 -1.06 -0.97
N ARG A 447 11.91 -1.85 -2.06
CA ARG A 447 13.06 -2.35 -2.84
C ARG A 447 13.98 -1.26 -3.28
#